data_227f347f793775cf5e92cf7507a88b08
#
_entry.id   227f347f793775cf5e92cf7507a88b08
#
_cell.length_a   1.000
_cell.length_b   1.000
_cell.length_c   1.000
_cell.angle_alpha   90.00
_cell.angle_beta   90.00
_cell.angle_gamma   90.00
#
_symmetry.space_group_name_H-M   'P 1'
#
loop_
_entity.id
_entity.type
_entity.pdbx_description
1 polymer ?
#
loop_
_entity_poly.entity_id
_entity_poly.type
_entity_poly.pdbx_seq_one_letter_code
_entity_poly.pdbx_strand_id
1 'polypeptide(L)'
;MKITVAGCGYVGLSLSTLLSQNHEVVAFDIDEKKVDKINARKCPIKDKMIEEYFKDKELNLKATMNAEEAIQDADFVIISTPTNYDDVTNYFDTSAVEDIIAKTIEFGNQDTTIVVKSTIPVGFIDHMKEKYNIDNIFFSPEFLREGHALEDNLYPSRIIVGSKSKKAKIFAELLREVCLKEDVQVLCMGGREAEAVKLFANTYLALRVSFFNELDTYADVKGLKTKDIIDGVCLDPRIGDHYNNPSFGYGGYCLPKDTKQLLANYEDIPENLIGAIIKSNDTRKKYISDSIKKKKPLVVGAYRLTMKAGSDNFRTSAIKDVIESIKNDGIKVVIYEPTVDDEMILDCPVIKDLKEFKKMSDIILVNRLEEALMDSLDKVYTRDVYSNN
;
A
#
# COMPACT_ATOMS: atom_id res chain seq x y z
N MET A 1 6.72 16.62 23.44
CA MET A 1 7.88 15.92 22.87
C MET A 1 8.20 16.52 21.52
N LYS A 2 9.46 16.45 21.08
CA LYS A 2 9.84 16.71 19.70
C LYS A 2 9.92 15.40 18.93
N ILE A 3 9.17 15.28 17.84
CA ILE A 3 9.06 14.05 17.05
C ILE A 3 9.43 14.36 15.61
N THR A 4 10.38 13.63 15.06
CA THR A 4 10.71 13.70 13.64
C THR A 4 10.02 12.56 12.90
N VAL A 5 9.40 12.87 11.77
CA VAL A 5 8.81 11.86 10.87
C VAL A 5 9.50 11.96 9.52
N ALA A 6 10.29 10.94 9.19
CA ALA A 6 11.02 10.86 7.93
C ALA A 6 10.22 10.08 6.87
N GLY A 7 9.95 10.75 5.74
CA GLY A 7 9.09 10.27 4.66
C GLY A 7 7.64 10.77 4.79
N CYS A 8 7.25 11.69 3.90
CA CYS A 8 5.92 12.31 3.87
C CYS A 8 4.99 11.63 2.85
N GLY A 9 4.96 10.29 2.86
CA GLY A 9 3.95 9.48 2.20
C GLY A 9 2.69 9.31 3.06
N TYR A 10 1.82 8.36 2.71
CA TYR A 10 0.57 8.10 3.44
C TYR A 10 0.80 7.82 4.94
N VAL A 11 1.79 7.00 5.26
CA VAL A 11 2.13 6.63 6.64
C VAL A 11 2.67 7.84 7.42
N GLY A 12 3.72 8.46 6.90
CA GLY A 12 4.40 9.52 7.64
C GLY A 12 3.56 10.78 7.76
N LEU A 13 2.86 11.18 6.69
CA LEU A 13 2.05 12.40 6.74
C LEU A 13 0.84 12.26 7.67
N SER A 14 0.17 11.10 7.68
CA SER A 14 -0.94 10.86 8.60
C SER A 14 -0.48 10.90 10.06
N LEU A 15 0.67 10.28 10.38
CA LEU A 15 1.25 10.35 11.72
C LEU A 15 1.70 11.77 12.08
N SER A 16 2.37 12.48 11.17
CA SER A 16 2.76 13.86 11.38
C SER A 16 1.57 14.75 11.68
N THR A 17 0.47 14.59 10.95
CA THR A 17 -0.77 15.32 11.16
C THR A 17 -1.37 15.05 12.54
N LEU A 18 -1.48 13.78 12.92
CA LEU A 18 -2.12 13.41 14.19
C LEU A 18 -1.28 13.80 15.40
N LEU A 19 0.03 13.50 15.38
CA LEU A 19 0.92 13.76 16.50
C LEU A 19 1.15 15.27 16.72
N SER A 20 1.10 16.06 15.65
CA SER A 20 1.31 17.51 15.74
C SER A 20 0.19 18.29 16.43
N GLN A 21 -0.93 17.65 16.74
CA GLN A 21 -1.97 18.27 17.58
C GLN A 21 -1.50 18.46 19.03
N ASN A 22 -0.65 17.56 19.54
CA ASN A 22 -0.22 17.55 20.95
C ASN A 22 1.31 17.68 21.12
N HIS A 23 2.09 17.56 20.04
CA HIS A 23 3.54 17.52 20.08
C HIS A 23 4.16 18.42 19.02
N GLU A 24 5.42 18.79 19.19
CA GLU A 24 6.22 19.42 18.13
C GLU A 24 6.63 18.34 17.12
N VAL A 25 6.18 18.49 15.89
CA VAL A 25 6.48 17.51 14.82
C VAL A 25 7.24 18.18 13.68
N VAL A 26 8.38 17.59 13.33
CA VAL A 26 9.15 17.97 12.16
C VAL A 26 9.07 16.85 11.11
N ALA A 27 8.38 17.12 10.00
CA ALA A 27 8.30 16.23 8.87
C ALA A 27 9.54 16.41 7.97
N PHE A 28 10.28 15.35 7.74
CA PHE A 28 11.47 15.34 6.87
C PHE A 28 11.18 14.59 5.57
N ASP A 29 11.35 15.24 4.43
CA ASP A 29 11.26 14.59 3.11
C ASP A 29 12.28 15.20 2.16
N ILE A 30 12.75 14.43 1.18
CA ILE A 30 13.69 14.86 0.14
C ILE A 30 12.99 15.59 -1.03
N ASP A 31 11.66 15.55 -1.10
CA ASP A 31 10.86 16.21 -2.12
C ASP A 31 10.45 17.62 -1.67
N GLU A 32 11.11 18.62 -2.25
CA GLU A 32 10.85 20.04 -1.98
C GLU A 32 9.37 20.41 -2.17
N LYS A 33 8.71 19.87 -3.19
CA LYS A 33 7.30 20.16 -3.46
C LYS A 33 6.38 19.68 -2.33
N LYS A 34 6.72 18.54 -1.71
CA LYS A 34 5.96 18.06 -0.56
C LYS A 34 6.21 18.94 0.67
N VAL A 35 7.47 19.28 0.93
CA VAL A 35 7.87 20.14 2.04
C VAL A 35 7.14 21.50 1.95
N ASP A 36 7.17 22.14 0.78
CA ASP A 36 6.50 23.40 0.55
C ASP A 36 4.98 23.32 0.76
N LYS A 37 4.35 22.26 0.24
CA LYS A 37 2.91 22.05 0.44
C LYS A 37 2.56 21.90 1.91
N ILE A 38 3.29 21.06 2.66
CA ILE A 38 3.05 20.84 4.09
C ILE A 38 3.17 22.16 4.88
N ASN A 39 4.22 22.93 4.62
CA ASN A 39 4.43 24.23 5.26
C ASN A 39 3.34 25.25 4.88
N ALA A 40 2.81 25.18 3.67
CA ALA A 40 1.67 25.97 3.21
C ALA A 40 0.31 25.42 3.67
N ARG A 41 0.26 24.38 4.53
CA ARG A 41 -0.97 23.69 4.96
C ARG A 41 -1.78 23.15 3.79
N LYS A 42 -1.10 22.62 2.79
CA LYS A 42 -1.70 21.91 1.64
C LYS A 42 -1.27 20.46 1.67
N CYS A 43 -2.22 19.54 1.57
CA CYS A 43 -1.92 18.12 1.55
C CYS A 43 -1.18 17.73 0.26
N PRO A 44 0.01 17.10 0.32
CA PRO A 44 0.75 16.68 -0.87
C PRO A 44 0.28 15.34 -1.46
N ILE A 45 -0.59 14.62 -0.77
CA ILE A 45 -1.13 13.30 -1.15
C ILE A 45 -2.66 13.36 -1.20
N LYS A 46 -3.29 12.33 -1.77
CA LYS A 46 -4.76 12.23 -1.80
C LYS A 46 -5.27 11.56 -0.53
N ASP A 47 -5.58 12.33 0.49
CA ASP A 47 -6.28 11.90 1.70
C ASP A 47 -7.14 13.05 2.19
N LYS A 48 -8.45 12.93 1.96
CA LYS A 48 -9.42 13.99 2.26
C LYS A 48 -9.41 14.40 3.73
N MET A 49 -9.22 13.44 4.63
CA MET A 49 -9.24 13.72 6.06
C MET A 49 -7.98 14.47 6.50
N ILE A 50 -6.81 14.22 5.88
CA ILE A 50 -5.60 15.04 6.10
C ILE A 50 -5.84 16.47 5.61
N GLU A 51 -6.48 16.66 4.44
CA GLU A 51 -6.82 18.00 3.92
C GLU A 51 -7.73 18.76 4.89
N GLU A 52 -8.74 18.10 5.47
CA GLU A 52 -9.63 18.66 6.47
C GLU A 52 -8.85 19.04 7.75
N TYR A 53 -7.97 18.17 8.25
CA TYR A 53 -7.14 18.46 9.44
C TYR A 53 -6.18 19.62 9.21
N PHE A 54 -5.56 19.72 8.04
CA PHE A 54 -4.67 20.84 7.69
C PHE A 54 -5.40 22.19 7.66
N LYS A 55 -6.69 22.18 7.33
CA LYS A 55 -7.53 23.37 7.28
C LYS A 55 -8.11 23.74 8.64
N ASP A 56 -8.57 22.75 9.42
CA ASP A 56 -9.46 22.98 10.54
C ASP A 56 -8.78 22.81 11.91
N LYS A 57 -7.56 22.24 11.96
CA LYS A 57 -6.84 21.98 13.22
C LYS A 57 -5.60 22.86 13.35
N GLU A 58 -5.30 23.24 14.59
CA GLU A 58 -4.00 23.79 14.93
C GLU A 58 -2.98 22.67 15.02
N LEU A 59 -1.97 22.71 14.15
CA LEU A 59 -0.94 21.68 14.03
C LEU A 59 0.43 22.32 14.28
N ASN A 60 1.12 21.86 15.32
CA ASN A 60 2.52 22.20 15.55
C ASN A 60 3.42 21.34 14.65
N LEU A 61 3.24 21.54 13.34
CA LEU A 61 3.89 20.79 12.26
C LEU A 61 4.73 21.73 11.41
N LYS A 62 6.00 21.39 11.22
CA LYS A 62 6.93 21.99 10.28
C LYS A 62 7.48 20.91 9.35
N ALA A 63 7.75 21.23 8.11
CA ALA A 63 8.44 20.33 7.19
C ALA A 63 9.78 20.92 6.75
N THR A 64 10.79 20.07 6.54
CA THR A 64 12.13 20.49 6.11
C THR A 64 12.80 19.40 5.25
N MET A 65 13.73 19.82 4.40
CA MET A 65 14.66 18.94 3.67
C MET A 65 16.00 18.79 4.40
N ASN A 66 16.21 19.50 5.51
CA ASN A 66 17.44 19.44 6.29
C ASN A 66 17.32 18.39 7.39
N ALA A 67 18.09 17.30 7.27
CA ALA A 67 18.05 16.18 8.20
C ALA A 67 18.54 16.58 9.60
N GLU A 68 19.59 17.40 9.71
CA GLU A 68 20.11 17.87 10.99
C GLU A 68 19.06 18.68 11.74
N GLU A 69 18.42 19.66 11.09
CA GLU A 69 17.33 20.45 11.66
C GLU A 69 16.16 19.58 12.14
N ALA A 70 15.82 18.55 11.37
CA ALA A 70 14.73 17.66 11.70
C ALA A 70 15.05 16.80 12.93
N ILE A 71 16.24 16.22 12.98
CA ILE A 71 16.61 15.16 13.93
C ILE A 71 17.16 15.71 15.24
N GLN A 72 17.84 16.87 15.21
CA GLN A 72 18.43 17.47 16.40
C GLN A 72 17.39 17.62 17.51
N ASP A 73 17.73 17.16 18.71
CA ASP A 73 16.89 17.19 19.92
C ASP A 73 15.54 16.42 19.81
N ALA A 74 15.38 15.54 18.83
CA ALA A 74 14.20 14.71 18.73
C ALA A 74 14.17 13.61 19.82
N ASP A 75 13.02 13.44 20.47
CA ASP A 75 12.77 12.31 21.37
C ASP A 75 12.58 11.02 20.58
N PHE A 76 11.88 11.13 19.43
CA PHE A 76 11.61 10.02 18.50
C PHE A 76 11.87 10.46 17.05
N VAL A 77 12.51 9.56 16.29
CA VAL A 77 12.61 9.63 14.83
C VAL A 77 11.83 8.46 14.24
N ILE A 78 10.70 8.76 13.61
CA ILE A 78 9.80 7.78 12.98
C ILE A 78 10.16 7.67 11.49
N ILE A 79 10.58 6.50 11.04
CA ILE A 79 10.99 6.26 9.65
C ILE A 79 9.84 5.62 8.87
N SER A 80 9.35 6.32 7.85
CA SER A 80 8.28 5.88 6.96
C SER A 80 8.65 6.06 5.48
N THR A 81 9.95 5.96 5.17
CA THR A 81 10.46 5.99 3.80
C THR A 81 10.04 4.74 3.02
N PRO A 82 9.88 4.83 1.68
CA PRO A 82 9.50 3.67 0.90
C PRO A 82 10.56 2.57 0.92
N THR A 83 10.10 1.31 0.92
CA THR A 83 10.94 0.12 0.72
C THR A 83 10.41 -0.62 -0.50
N ASN A 84 11.08 -0.46 -1.65
CA ASN A 84 10.70 -1.13 -2.87
C ASN A 84 11.23 -2.57 -2.85
N TYR A 85 10.55 -3.47 -3.57
CA TYR A 85 11.06 -4.82 -3.81
C TYR A 85 11.93 -4.79 -5.06
N ASP A 86 13.13 -5.33 -4.97
CA ASP A 86 14.04 -5.52 -6.10
C ASP A 86 13.91 -6.97 -6.61
N ASP A 87 13.35 -7.13 -7.80
CA ASP A 87 13.16 -8.45 -8.43
C ASP A 87 14.48 -9.11 -8.86
N VAL A 88 15.61 -8.39 -8.86
CA VAL A 88 16.94 -8.95 -9.18
C VAL A 88 17.55 -9.60 -7.94
N THR A 89 17.55 -8.89 -6.82
CA THR A 89 18.05 -9.41 -5.54
C THR A 89 17.04 -10.26 -4.80
N ASN A 90 15.77 -10.23 -5.21
CA ASN A 90 14.62 -10.86 -4.53
C ASN A 90 14.46 -10.38 -3.08
N TYR A 91 14.73 -9.10 -2.83
CA TYR A 91 14.74 -8.53 -1.49
C TYR A 91 14.25 -7.08 -1.47
N PHE A 92 13.87 -6.58 -0.28
CA PHE A 92 13.55 -5.15 -0.13
C PHE A 92 14.81 -4.29 -0.24
N ASP A 93 14.73 -3.21 -1.00
CA ASP A 93 15.69 -2.12 -0.92
C ASP A 93 15.40 -1.30 0.35
N THR A 94 16.25 -1.49 1.35
CA THR A 94 16.17 -0.81 2.66
C THR A 94 17.07 0.41 2.75
N SER A 95 17.74 0.79 1.67
CA SER A 95 18.75 1.86 1.64
C SER A 95 18.24 3.19 2.20
N ALA A 96 16.99 3.57 1.86
CA ALA A 96 16.38 4.80 2.37
C ALA A 96 16.09 4.74 3.88
N VAL A 97 15.78 3.57 4.42
CA VAL A 97 15.60 3.36 5.87
C VAL A 97 16.93 3.45 6.59
N GLU A 98 17.95 2.79 6.05
CA GLU A 98 19.32 2.78 6.60
C GLU A 98 19.94 4.18 6.58
N ASP A 99 19.71 4.97 5.53
CA ASP A 99 20.17 6.36 5.43
C ASP A 99 19.59 7.23 6.58
N ILE A 100 18.30 7.08 6.89
CA ILE A 100 17.70 7.82 8.02
C ILE A 100 18.21 7.31 9.36
N ILE A 101 18.45 6.01 9.51
CA ILE A 101 19.08 5.46 10.72
C ILE A 101 20.48 6.09 10.92
N ALA A 102 21.32 6.11 9.87
CA ALA A 102 22.65 6.69 9.92
C ALA A 102 22.62 8.20 10.28
N LYS A 103 21.73 8.97 9.63
CA LYS A 103 21.53 10.39 9.94
C LYS A 103 21.03 10.60 11.37
N THR A 104 20.20 9.69 11.89
CA THR A 104 19.73 9.80 13.29
C THR A 104 20.86 9.56 14.28
N ILE A 105 21.78 8.68 13.96
CA ILE A 105 22.98 8.44 14.78
C ILE A 105 23.93 9.64 14.73
N GLU A 106 24.04 10.28 13.56
CA GLU A 106 24.93 11.44 13.36
C GLU A 106 24.39 12.71 14.04
N PHE A 107 23.10 13.03 13.89
CA PHE A 107 22.52 14.32 14.31
C PHE A 107 21.68 14.22 15.58
N GLY A 108 21.24 13.05 15.98
CA GLY A 108 20.46 12.81 17.19
C GLY A 108 21.34 12.76 18.44
N ASN A 109 20.69 12.69 19.58
CA ASN A 109 21.37 12.48 20.87
C ASN A 109 21.24 11.00 21.32
N GLN A 110 21.93 10.63 22.41
CA GLN A 110 21.95 9.26 22.92
C GLN A 110 20.56 8.75 23.35
N ASP A 111 19.63 9.65 23.70
CA ASP A 111 18.28 9.34 24.13
C ASP A 111 17.27 9.31 22.98
N THR A 112 17.65 9.76 21.78
CA THR A 112 16.80 9.74 20.58
C THR A 112 16.44 8.30 20.23
N THR A 113 15.17 8.00 20.11
CA THR A 113 14.67 6.67 19.81
C THR A 113 14.25 6.55 18.35
N ILE A 114 14.76 5.56 17.65
CA ILE A 114 14.45 5.28 16.25
C ILE A 114 13.27 4.30 16.18
N VAL A 115 12.23 4.68 15.45
CA VAL A 115 11.06 3.85 15.22
C VAL A 115 10.90 3.61 13.72
N VAL A 116 11.12 2.38 13.29
CA VAL A 116 10.91 2.01 11.88
C VAL A 116 9.45 1.63 11.68
N LYS A 117 8.77 2.33 10.78
CA LYS A 117 7.39 2.03 10.32
C LYS A 117 7.37 1.51 8.88
N SER A 118 8.41 1.76 8.12
CA SER A 118 8.59 1.17 6.77
C SER A 118 8.59 -0.36 6.86
N THR A 119 7.98 -1.03 5.90
CA THR A 119 7.99 -2.51 5.86
C THR A 119 9.41 -3.01 5.59
N ILE A 120 9.90 -3.87 6.44
CA ILE A 120 11.29 -4.38 6.45
C ILE A 120 11.30 -5.91 6.50
N PRO A 121 12.39 -6.57 6.07
CA PRO A 121 12.57 -8.01 6.22
C PRO A 121 12.64 -8.44 7.68
N VAL A 122 12.30 -9.70 7.96
CA VAL A 122 12.46 -10.26 9.32
C VAL A 122 13.94 -10.34 9.70
N GLY A 123 14.28 -9.80 10.87
CA GLY A 123 15.65 -9.72 11.39
C GLY A 123 16.35 -8.39 11.06
N PHE A 124 15.73 -7.48 10.33
CA PHE A 124 16.34 -6.20 9.95
C PHE A 124 16.72 -5.36 11.17
N ILE A 125 15.85 -5.23 12.16
CA ILE A 125 16.14 -4.43 13.37
C ILE A 125 17.34 -4.98 14.15
N ASP A 126 17.43 -6.31 14.30
CA ASP A 126 18.57 -6.92 14.96
C ASP A 126 19.87 -6.65 14.19
N HIS A 127 19.83 -6.75 12.85
CA HIS A 127 20.97 -6.42 12.02
C HIS A 127 21.40 -4.95 12.15
N MET A 128 20.44 -4.00 12.21
CA MET A 128 20.76 -2.58 12.42
C MET A 128 21.36 -2.32 13.80
N LYS A 129 20.87 -2.98 14.85
CA LYS A 129 21.45 -2.91 16.19
C LYS A 129 22.90 -3.36 16.21
N GLU A 130 23.20 -4.49 15.57
CA GLU A 130 24.57 -5.01 15.48
C GLU A 130 25.47 -4.08 14.63
N LYS A 131 24.99 -3.68 13.45
CA LYS A 131 25.75 -2.83 12.50
C LYS A 131 26.19 -1.50 13.10
N TYR A 132 25.29 -0.86 13.85
CA TYR A 132 25.51 0.49 14.41
C TYR A 132 25.80 0.50 15.90
N ASN A 133 25.80 -0.66 16.55
CA ASN A 133 25.97 -0.80 18.01
C ASN A 133 25.01 0.09 18.81
N ILE A 134 23.68 0.00 18.50
CA ILE A 134 22.60 0.77 19.11
C ILE A 134 21.50 -0.15 19.63
N ASP A 135 20.82 0.24 20.73
CA ASP A 135 19.68 -0.49 21.31
C ASP A 135 18.35 0.28 21.22
N ASN A 136 18.43 1.58 20.97
CA ASN A 136 17.31 2.53 20.95
C ASN A 136 16.55 2.53 19.61
N ILE A 137 16.45 1.39 18.95
CA ILE A 137 15.72 1.19 17.70
C ILE A 137 14.73 0.03 17.84
N PHE A 138 13.52 0.19 17.27
CA PHE A 138 12.53 -0.88 17.15
C PHE A 138 11.60 -0.65 15.95
N PHE A 139 10.92 -1.74 15.57
CA PHE A 139 9.91 -1.72 14.50
C PHE A 139 8.50 -1.52 15.08
N SER A 140 7.67 -0.76 14.39
CA SER A 140 6.24 -0.65 14.67
C SER A 140 5.46 -0.64 13.36
N PRO A 141 4.89 -1.79 12.94
CA PRO A 141 4.18 -1.91 11.67
C PRO A 141 2.98 -0.97 11.55
N GLU A 142 2.62 -0.66 10.32
CA GLU A 142 1.38 0.00 9.95
C GLU A 142 0.44 -0.99 9.22
N PHE A 143 -0.86 -0.73 9.25
CA PHE A 143 -1.89 -1.56 8.60
C PHE A 143 -2.93 -0.69 7.89
N LEU A 144 -2.52 0.48 7.42
CA LEU A 144 -3.39 1.47 6.80
C LEU A 144 -3.62 1.21 5.31
N ARG A 145 -4.68 1.83 4.81
CA ARG A 145 -5.04 1.85 3.39
C ARG A 145 -4.66 3.18 2.76
N GLU A 146 -4.08 3.15 1.56
CA GLU A 146 -3.85 4.36 0.78
C GLU A 146 -5.17 5.11 0.53
N GLY A 147 -5.15 6.43 0.70
CA GLY A 147 -6.34 7.29 0.60
C GLY A 147 -7.23 7.35 1.85
N HIS A 148 -6.97 6.49 2.85
CA HIS A 148 -7.67 6.43 4.14
C HIS A 148 -6.68 6.39 5.31
N ALA A 149 -5.45 6.90 5.11
CA ALA A 149 -4.37 6.72 6.08
C ALA A 149 -4.67 7.40 7.42
N LEU A 150 -5.26 8.59 7.41
CA LEU A 150 -5.62 9.28 8.64
C LEU A 150 -6.75 8.57 9.39
N GLU A 151 -7.79 8.13 8.67
CA GLU A 151 -8.92 7.38 9.23
C GLU A 151 -8.45 6.09 9.90
N ASP A 152 -7.59 5.32 9.20
CA ASP A 152 -7.05 4.06 9.71
C ASP A 152 -6.13 4.25 10.94
N ASN A 153 -5.47 5.40 11.07
CA ASN A 153 -4.72 5.75 12.28
C ASN A 153 -5.61 6.25 13.42
N LEU A 154 -6.74 6.88 13.12
CA LEU A 154 -7.74 7.28 14.13
C LEU A 154 -8.51 6.07 14.67
N TYR A 155 -8.79 5.07 13.83
CA TYR A 155 -9.53 3.86 14.19
C TYR A 155 -8.74 2.58 13.89
N PRO A 156 -7.51 2.41 14.44
CA PRO A 156 -6.67 1.29 14.10
C PRO A 156 -7.27 -0.02 14.61
N SER A 157 -7.10 -1.09 13.84
CA SER A 157 -7.48 -2.43 14.29
C SER A 157 -6.66 -2.88 15.51
N ARG A 158 -5.41 -2.46 15.56
CA ARG A 158 -4.43 -2.77 16.61
C ARG A 158 -3.20 -1.87 16.50
N ILE A 159 -2.46 -1.72 17.60
CA ILE A 159 -1.14 -1.09 17.66
C ILE A 159 -0.12 -2.16 18.03
N ILE A 160 0.93 -2.32 17.21
CA ILE A 160 2.01 -3.28 17.46
C ILE A 160 3.33 -2.54 17.58
N VAL A 161 4.10 -2.88 18.62
CA VAL A 161 5.44 -2.35 18.84
C VAL A 161 6.42 -3.50 19.10
N GLY A 162 7.45 -3.60 18.26
CA GLY A 162 8.46 -4.67 18.28
C GLY A 162 9.53 -4.47 19.36
N SER A 163 9.12 -4.05 20.55
CA SER A 163 9.96 -3.95 21.74
C SER A 163 9.10 -3.91 23.00
N LYS A 164 9.67 -4.38 24.14
CA LYS A 164 9.06 -4.29 25.47
C LYS A 164 9.71 -3.23 26.35
N SER A 165 10.60 -2.41 25.77
CA SER A 165 11.34 -1.36 26.47
C SER A 165 10.41 -0.26 27.00
N LYS A 166 10.92 0.57 27.92
CA LYS A 166 10.18 1.74 28.41
C LYS A 166 9.84 2.72 27.29
N LYS A 167 10.77 2.98 26.38
CA LYS A 167 10.57 3.87 25.21
C LYS A 167 9.51 3.33 24.25
N ALA A 168 9.48 2.00 24.03
CA ALA A 168 8.44 1.35 23.21
C ALA A 168 7.04 1.54 23.79
N LYS A 169 6.89 1.44 25.12
CA LYS A 169 5.61 1.70 25.79
C LYS A 169 5.18 3.17 25.67
N ILE A 170 6.12 4.12 25.80
CA ILE A 170 5.84 5.54 25.58
C ILE A 170 5.38 5.76 24.14
N PHE A 171 6.05 5.17 23.16
CA PHE A 171 5.66 5.27 21.76
C PHE A 171 4.26 4.66 21.50
N ALA A 172 3.96 3.52 22.11
CA ALA A 172 2.63 2.92 22.00
C ALA A 172 1.53 3.85 22.56
N GLU A 173 1.79 4.54 23.67
CA GLU A 173 0.86 5.53 24.23
C GLU A 173 0.73 6.77 23.32
N LEU A 174 1.82 7.23 22.68
CA LEU A 174 1.74 8.31 21.68
C LEU A 174 0.78 7.96 20.52
N LEU A 175 0.83 6.73 20.03
CA LEU A 175 -0.11 6.27 19.00
C LEU A 175 -1.53 6.14 19.54
N ARG A 176 -1.68 5.68 20.78
CA ARG A 176 -2.99 5.53 21.42
C ARG A 176 -3.65 6.87 21.74
N GLU A 177 -2.87 7.89 22.14
CA GLU A 177 -3.35 9.23 22.45
C GLU A 177 -4.08 9.89 21.27
N VAL A 178 -3.64 9.59 20.03
CA VAL A 178 -4.22 10.14 18.80
C VAL A 178 -5.34 9.29 18.21
N CYS A 179 -5.61 8.10 18.80
CA CYS A 179 -6.70 7.23 18.36
C CYS A 179 -8.05 7.71 18.91
N LEU A 180 -9.09 7.61 18.09
CA LEU A 180 -10.48 7.80 18.53
C LEU A 180 -11.14 6.48 18.95
N LYS A 181 -10.49 5.34 18.70
CA LYS A 181 -10.96 4.03 19.12
C LYS A 181 -10.57 3.77 20.58
N GLU A 182 -11.56 3.70 21.48
CA GLU A 182 -11.35 3.59 22.93
C GLU A 182 -10.68 2.27 23.36
N ASP A 183 -11.02 1.15 22.72
CA ASP A 183 -10.60 -0.22 23.08
C ASP A 183 -9.52 -0.79 22.15
N VAL A 184 -8.65 0.06 21.56
CA VAL A 184 -7.59 -0.42 20.68
C VAL A 184 -6.62 -1.35 21.42
N GLN A 185 -6.40 -2.52 20.87
CA GLN A 185 -5.45 -3.48 21.41
C GLN A 185 -4.01 -3.04 21.14
N VAL A 186 -3.21 -2.95 22.19
CA VAL A 186 -1.77 -2.62 22.11
C VAL A 186 -0.96 -3.87 22.43
N LEU A 187 -0.10 -4.27 21.49
CA LEU A 187 0.76 -5.46 21.60
C LEU A 187 2.24 -5.05 21.54
N CYS A 188 2.93 -5.16 22.67
CA CYS A 188 4.39 -5.06 22.74
C CYS A 188 4.99 -6.46 22.68
N MET A 189 5.78 -6.76 21.64
CA MET A 189 6.34 -8.09 21.37
C MET A 189 7.82 -8.03 21.00
N GLY A 190 8.44 -9.12 20.62
CA GLY A 190 9.80 -9.13 20.08
C GLY A 190 9.87 -8.44 18.71
N GLY A 191 11.07 -7.98 18.33
CA GLY A 191 11.28 -7.26 17.06
C GLY A 191 10.96 -8.13 15.86
N ARG A 192 11.51 -9.33 15.79
CA ARG A 192 11.29 -10.29 14.71
C ARG A 192 9.83 -10.71 14.57
N GLU A 193 9.15 -10.90 15.70
CA GLU A 193 7.71 -11.21 15.69
C GLU A 193 6.89 -10.06 15.10
N ALA A 194 7.20 -8.81 15.43
CA ALA A 194 6.52 -7.65 14.88
C ALA A 194 6.77 -7.49 13.37
N GLU A 195 7.99 -7.72 12.90
CA GLU A 195 8.36 -7.74 11.49
C GLU A 195 7.59 -8.84 10.74
N ALA A 196 7.56 -10.06 11.31
CA ALA A 196 6.81 -11.18 10.75
C ALA A 196 5.31 -10.90 10.67
N VAL A 197 4.70 -10.31 11.71
CA VAL A 197 3.26 -9.97 11.70
C VAL A 197 2.88 -9.12 10.50
N LYS A 198 3.70 -8.14 10.11
CA LYS A 198 3.42 -7.29 8.94
C LYS A 198 3.37 -8.10 7.65
N LEU A 199 4.39 -8.91 7.40
CA LEU A 199 4.50 -9.71 6.18
C LEU A 199 3.41 -10.79 6.10
N PHE A 200 3.17 -11.51 7.20
CA PHE A 200 2.12 -12.53 7.25
C PHE A 200 0.72 -11.95 7.11
N ALA A 201 0.44 -10.77 7.71
CA ALA A 201 -0.85 -10.12 7.56
C ALA A 201 -1.13 -9.77 6.08
N ASN A 202 -0.18 -9.13 5.38
CA ASN A 202 -0.36 -8.78 3.98
C ASN A 202 -0.40 -10.01 3.07
N THR A 203 0.38 -11.04 3.35
CA THR A 203 0.35 -12.29 2.59
C THR A 203 -0.99 -13.04 2.79
N TYR A 204 -1.56 -13.01 3.99
CA TYR A 204 -2.90 -13.56 4.21
C TYR A 204 -3.99 -12.82 3.42
N LEU A 205 -3.89 -11.49 3.34
CA LEU A 205 -4.82 -10.73 2.50
C LEU A 205 -4.65 -11.06 1.01
N ALA A 206 -3.41 -11.24 0.54
CA ALA A 206 -3.13 -11.70 -0.82
C ALA A 206 -3.70 -13.11 -1.07
N LEU A 207 -3.59 -14.02 -0.10
CA LEU A 207 -4.20 -15.36 -0.14
C LEU A 207 -5.71 -15.27 -0.31
N ARG A 208 -6.39 -14.42 0.47
CA ARG A 208 -7.85 -14.27 0.37
C ARG A 208 -8.27 -13.78 -1.01
N VAL A 209 -7.61 -12.77 -1.55
CA VAL A 209 -7.90 -12.30 -2.91
C VAL A 209 -7.66 -13.40 -3.94
N SER A 210 -6.56 -14.15 -3.81
CA SER A 210 -6.26 -15.30 -4.69
C SER A 210 -7.34 -16.36 -4.63
N PHE A 211 -7.81 -16.72 -3.43
CA PHE A 211 -8.88 -17.69 -3.23
C PHE A 211 -10.17 -17.28 -3.96
N PHE A 212 -10.64 -16.05 -3.77
CA PHE A 212 -11.85 -15.57 -4.42
C PHE A 212 -11.66 -15.35 -5.93
N ASN A 213 -10.47 -15.02 -6.40
CA ASN A 213 -10.14 -14.99 -7.81
C ASN A 213 -10.18 -16.38 -8.47
N GLU A 214 -9.70 -17.42 -7.79
CA GLU A 214 -9.80 -18.81 -8.30
C GLU A 214 -11.23 -19.32 -8.26
N LEU A 215 -12.00 -19.02 -7.21
CA LEU A 215 -13.44 -19.29 -7.14
C LEU A 215 -14.17 -18.64 -8.33
N ASP A 216 -13.88 -17.37 -8.62
CA ASP A 216 -14.46 -16.66 -9.75
C ASP A 216 -14.05 -17.28 -11.09
N THR A 217 -12.77 -17.66 -11.24
CA THR A 217 -12.31 -18.38 -12.45
C THR A 217 -13.05 -19.70 -12.63
N TYR A 218 -13.24 -20.46 -11.56
CA TYR A 218 -14.02 -21.71 -11.60
C TYR A 218 -15.46 -21.46 -12.02
N ALA A 219 -16.12 -20.48 -11.41
CA ALA A 219 -17.50 -20.12 -11.72
C ALA A 219 -17.67 -19.68 -13.19
N ASP A 220 -16.75 -18.83 -13.68
CA ASP A 220 -16.75 -18.34 -15.06
C ASP A 220 -16.62 -19.50 -16.07
N VAL A 221 -15.65 -20.39 -15.87
CA VAL A 221 -15.42 -21.55 -16.74
C VAL A 221 -16.60 -22.55 -16.74
N LYS A 222 -17.29 -22.67 -15.59
CA LYS A 222 -18.44 -23.58 -15.44
C LYS A 222 -19.79 -22.94 -15.77
N GLY A 223 -19.81 -21.63 -16.13
CA GLY A 223 -21.05 -20.91 -16.40
C GLY A 223 -21.94 -20.69 -15.17
N LEU A 224 -21.31 -20.60 -13.99
CA LEU A 224 -21.98 -20.37 -12.72
C LEU A 224 -21.99 -18.88 -12.36
N LYS A 225 -22.89 -18.49 -11.46
CA LYS A 225 -22.94 -17.11 -10.95
C LYS A 225 -21.97 -16.93 -9.78
N THR A 226 -20.85 -16.29 -10.04
CA THR A 226 -19.78 -16.03 -9.05
C THR A 226 -20.32 -15.40 -7.78
N LYS A 227 -21.16 -14.34 -7.90
CA LYS A 227 -21.72 -13.62 -6.76
C LYS A 227 -22.49 -14.52 -5.81
N ASP A 228 -23.35 -15.38 -6.35
CA ASP A 228 -24.19 -16.27 -5.52
C ASP A 228 -23.34 -17.26 -4.71
N ILE A 229 -22.21 -17.71 -5.30
CA ILE A 229 -21.27 -18.63 -4.63
C ILE A 229 -20.51 -17.87 -3.53
N ILE A 230 -20.00 -16.68 -3.82
CA ILE A 230 -19.27 -15.86 -2.84
C ILE A 230 -20.18 -15.50 -1.68
N ASP A 231 -21.40 -15.03 -1.95
CA ASP A 231 -22.36 -14.68 -0.91
C ASP A 231 -22.64 -15.89 0.01
N GLY A 232 -22.86 -17.07 -0.58
CA GLY A 232 -23.09 -18.29 0.20
C GLY A 232 -21.88 -18.70 1.06
N VAL A 233 -20.68 -18.63 0.52
CA VAL A 233 -19.43 -18.96 1.25
C VAL A 233 -19.18 -17.97 2.38
N CYS A 234 -19.40 -16.67 2.13
CA CYS A 234 -19.09 -15.61 3.09
C CYS A 234 -20.11 -15.50 4.24
N LEU A 235 -21.28 -16.15 4.15
CA LEU A 235 -22.22 -16.27 5.28
C LEU A 235 -21.67 -17.06 6.47
N ASP A 236 -20.65 -17.90 6.26
CA ASP A 236 -19.93 -18.53 7.38
C ASP A 236 -19.10 -17.47 8.11
N PRO A 237 -19.38 -17.18 9.41
CA PRO A 237 -18.69 -16.15 10.19
C PRO A 237 -17.19 -16.41 10.35
N ARG A 238 -16.72 -17.65 10.16
CA ARG A 238 -15.29 -18.00 10.15
C ARG A 238 -14.58 -17.54 8.87
N ILE A 239 -15.35 -17.28 7.80
CA ILE A 239 -14.85 -16.79 6.51
C ILE A 239 -15.06 -15.29 6.41
N GLY A 240 -16.30 -14.81 6.55
CA GLY A 240 -16.64 -13.39 6.44
C GLY A 240 -16.50 -12.83 5.02
N ASP A 241 -16.85 -11.58 4.85
CA ASP A 241 -17.02 -10.89 3.55
C ASP A 241 -15.89 -9.91 3.17
N HIS A 242 -14.77 -9.89 3.92
CA HIS A 242 -13.66 -8.99 3.61
C HIS A 242 -12.72 -9.57 2.55
N TYR A 243 -12.23 -8.74 1.64
CA TYR A 243 -11.33 -9.12 0.55
C TYR A 243 -11.87 -10.27 -0.33
N ASN A 244 -13.21 -10.29 -0.51
CA ASN A 244 -13.94 -11.33 -1.25
C ASN A 244 -14.36 -10.90 -2.68
N ASN A 245 -14.18 -9.62 -3.05
CA ASN A 245 -14.53 -9.14 -4.38
C ASN A 245 -13.44 -9.50 -5.41
N PRO A 246 -13.75 -10.31 -6.42
CA PRO A 246 -12.78 -10.69 -7.44
C PRO A 246 -12.19 -9.51 -8.20
N SER A 247 -11.02 -9.74 -8.78
CA SER A 247 -10.25 -8.75 -9.51
C SER A 247 -9.43 -9.41 -10.62
N PHE A 248 -8.67 -8.64 -11.37
CA PHE A 248 -7.71 -9.15 -12.34
C PHE A 248 -6.47 -9.81 -11.72
N GLY A 249 -6.29 -9.63 -10.42
CA GLY A 249 -5.25 -10.15 -9.58
C GLY A 249 -5.14 -9.30 -8.32
N TYR A 250 -4.51 -9.80 -7.24
CA TYR A 250 -4.14 -8.91 -6.17
C TYR A 250 -3.00 -8.00 -6.65
N GLY A 251 -3.05 -6.75 -6.24
CA GLY A 251 -2.11 -5.72 -6.67
C GLY A 251 -2.03 -4.61 -5.63
N GLY A 252 -1.67 -3.42 -6.08
CA GLY A 252 -1.31 -2.31 -5.21
C GLY A 252 0.15 -2.45 -4.75
N TYR A 253 0.63 -1.45 -4.02
CA TYR A 253 2.05 -1.39 -3.65
C TYR A 253 2.46 -2.50 -2.66
N CYS A 254 1.60 -2.80 -1.67
CA CYS A 254 2.00 -3.62 -0.53
C CYS A 254 1.88 -5.14 -0.78
N LEU A 255 0.70 -5.63 -1.23
CA LEU A 255 0.45 -7.08 -1.26
C LEU A 255 1.46 -7.86 -2.13
N PRO A 256 1.78 -7.44 -3.37
CA PRO A 256 2.74 -8.17 -4.20
C PRO A 256 4.14 -8.20 -3.61
N LYS A 257 4.66 -7.05 -3.16
CA LYS A 257 6.03 -6.96 -2.67
C LYS A 257 6.22 -7.68 -1.33
N ASP A 258 5.26 -7.55 -0.40
CA ASP A 258 5.36 -8.15 0.92
C ASP A 258 5.22 -9.69 0.85
N THR A 259 4.38 -10.20 -0.07
CA THR A 259 4.27 -11.65 -0.30
C THR A 259 5.55 -12.23 -0.92
N LYS A 260 6.16 -11.52 -1.88
CA LYS A 260 7.46 -11.91 -2.46
C LYS A 260 8.57 -11.88 -1.40
N GLN A 261 8.62 -10.83 -0.57
CA GLN A 261 9.59 -10.74 0.52
C GLN A 261 9.40 -11.86 1.55
N LEU A 262 8.15 -12.18 1.90
CA LEU A 262 7.89 -13.30 2.80
C LEU A 262 8.38 -14.61 2.20
N LEU A 263 8.14 -14.86 0.91
CA LEU A 263 8.66 -16.06 0.24
C LEU A 263 10.18 -16.12 0.27
N ALA A 264 10.87 -15.01 0.03
CA ALA A 264 12.33 -14.94 0.14
C ALA A 264 12.82 -15.29 1.57
N ASN A 265 12.08 -14.89 2.61
CA ASN A 265 12.38 -15.24 4.00
C ASN A 265 12.16 -16.74 4.33
N TYR A 266 11.56 -17.52 3.40
CA TYR A 266 11.38 -18.97 3.53
C TYR A 266 12.54 -19.79 2.96
N GLU A 267 13.64 -19.16 2.55
CA GLU A 267 14.86 -19.87 2.18
C GLU A 267 15.21 -20.88 3.30
N ASP A 268 15.40 -22.14 2.96
CA ASP A 268 15.62 -23.27 3.89
C ASP A 268 14.44 -23.62 4.84
N ILE A 269 13.27 -23.00 4.69
CA ILE A 269 12.08 -23.33 5.48
C ILE A 269 11.07 -24.06 4.58
N PRO A 270 10.53 -25.22 4.99
CA PRO A 270 9.49 -25.91 4.21
C PRO A 270 8.25 -25.03 3.99
N GLU A 271 7.86 -24.82 2.74
CA GLU A 271 6.66 -24.08 2.36
C GLU A 271 6.02 -24.65 1.08
N ASN A 272 4.77 -24.39 0.85
CA ASN A 272 4.03 -24.63 -0.39
C ASN A 272 3.02 -23.52 -0.62
N LEU A 273 2.39 -23.03 0.45
CA LEU A 273 1.27 -22.11 0.35
C LEU A 273 1.72 -20.71 -0.08
N ILE A 274 2.83 -20.21 0.46
CA ILE A 274 3.30 -18.83 0.19
C ILE A 274 3.69 -18.71 -1.29
N GLY A 275 4.44 -19.68 -1.82
CA GLY A 275 4.76 -19.76 -3.26
C GLY A 275 3.52 -19.94 -4.14
N ALA A 276 2.52 -20.72 -3.67
CA ALA A 276 1.27 -20.91 -4.40
C ALA A 276 0.46 -19.61 -4.54
N ILE A 277 0.47 -18.72 -3.54
CA ILE A 277 -0.23 -17.41 -3.62
C ILE A 277 0.31 -16.58 -4.79
N ILE A 278 1.63 -16.52 -4.96
CA ILE A 278 2.26 -15.78 -6.07
C ILE A 278 1.89 -16.41 -7.41
N LYS A 279 2.03 -17.73 -7.52
CA LYS A 279 1.67 -18.47 -8.74
C LYS A 279 0.19 -18.33 -9.10
N SER A 280 -0.70 -18.33 -8.10
CA SER A 280 -2.15 -18.11 -8.29
C SER A 280 -2.43 -16.74 -8.90
N ASN A 281 -1.72 -15.70 -8.45
CA ASN A 281 -1.86 -14.36 -9.01
C ASN A 281 -1.42 -14.29 -10.48
N ASP A 282 -0.30 -14.92 -10.82
CA ASP A 282 0.18 -14.96 -12.21
C ASP A 282 -0.78 -15.76 -13.11
N THR A 283 -1.28 -16.89 -12.62
CA THR A 283 -2.31 -17.69 -13.31
C THR A 283 -3.57 -16.86 -13.55
N ARG A 284 -4.00 -16.07 -12.55
CA ARG A 284 -5.17 -15.20 -12.67
C ARG A 284 -4.99 -14.15 -13.76
N LYS A 285 -3.89 -13.40 -13.74
CA LYS A 285 -3.57 -12.36 -14.74
C LYS A 285 -3.55 -12.95 -16.16
N LYS A 286 -2.93 -14.13 -16.31
CA LYS A 286 -2.92 -14.86 -17.56
C LYS A 286 -4.33 -15.27 -18.02
N TYR A 287 -5.15 -15.82 -17.12
CA TYR A 287 -6.54 -16.19 -17.42
C TYR A 287 -7.35 -15.00 -17.94
N ILE A 288 -7.22 -13.84 -17.28
CA ILE A 288 -7.89 -12.59 -17.69
C ILE A 288 -7.45 -12.17 -19.10
N SER A 289 -6.14 -12.10 -19.36
CA SER A 289 -5.63 -11.71 -20.68
C SER A 289 -6.09 -12.69 -21.77
N ASP A 290 -6.04 -14.01 -21.53
CA ASP A 290 -6.47 -15.03 -22.47
C ASP A 290 -8.00 -14.95 -22.74
N SER A 291 -8.80 -14.61 -21.73
CA SER A 291 -10.24 -14.42 -21.87
C SER A 291 -10.59 -13.23 -22.77
N ILE A 292 -9.81 -12.16 -22.69
CA ILE A 292 -9.96 -10.97 -23.54
C ILE A 292 -9.55 -11.31 -24.98
N LYS A 293 -8.38 -11.95 -25.17
CA LYS A 293 -7.85 -12.36 -26.48
C LYS A 293 -8.82 -13.27 -27.25
N LYS A 294 -9.51 -14.18 -26.57
CA LYS A 294 -10.53 -15.05 -27.17
C LYS A 294 -11.68 -14.29 -27.84
N LYS A 295 -11.97 -13.06 -27.39
CA LYS A 295 -12.98 -12.19 -28.00
C LYS A 295 -12.49 -11.47 -29.26
N LYS A 296 -11.20 -11.59 -29.61
CA LYS A 296 -10.54 -11.03 -30.80
C LYS A 296 -10.79 -9.52 -30.99
N PRO A 297 -10.62 -8.67 -29.98
CA PRO A 297 -10.78 -7.22 -30.13
C PRO A 297 -9.67 -6.65 -31.02
N LEU A 298 -9.95 -5.60 -31.78
CA LEU A 298 -8.93 -4.82 -32.49
C LEU A 298 -8.27 -3.80 -31.56
N VAL A 299 -9.08 -3.20 -30.70
CA VAL A 299 -8.61 -2.20 -29.73
C VAL A 299 -9.17 -2.53 -28.34
N VAL A 300 -8.28 -2.62 -27.36
CA VAL A 300 -8.62 -2.77 -25.94
C VAL A 300 -8.37 -1.44 -25.23
N GLY A 301 -9.39 -0.90 -24.59
CA GLY A 301 -9.28 0.27 -23.72
C GLY A 301 -9.03 -0.15 -22.29
N ALA A 302 -7.99 0.35 -21.63
CA ALA A 302 -7.79 0.21 -20.19
C ALA A 302 -8.31 1.48 -19.49
N TYR A 303 -9.40 1.33 -18.74
CA TYR A 303 -10.00 2.41 -17.97
C TYR A 303 -9.41 2.45 -16.57
N ARG A 304 -8.57 3.45 -16.32
CA ARG A 304 -7.74 3.61 -15.12
C ARG A 304 -6.79 2.45 -14.85
N LEU A 305 -5.66 2.78 -14.32
CA LEU A 305 -4.60 1.81 -13.98
C LEU A 305 -4.56 1.49 -12.48
N THR A 306 -5.32 2.22 -11.67
CA THR A 306 -5.37 2.05 -10.22
C THR A 306 -6.20 0.82 -9.82
N MET A 307 -5.80 0.18 -8.71
CA MET A 307 -6.50 -1.01 -8.19
C MET A 307 -7.72 -0.64 -7.32
N LYS A 308 -7.74 0.58 -6.77
CA LYS A 308 -8.78 1.08 -5.86
C LYS A 308 -9.30 2.41 -6.35
N ALA A 309 -10.59 2.66 -6.18
CA ALA A 309 -11.14 3.98 -6.44
C ALA A 309 -10.49 5.01 -5.49
N GLY A 310 -10.14 6.19 -6.03
CA GLY A 310 -9.50 7.25 -5.23
C GLY A 310 -8.00 7.13 -5.01
N SER A 311 -7.35 5.99 -5.31
CA SER A 311 -5.89 5.87 -5.29
C SER A 311 -5.26 6.52 -6.52
N ASP A 312 -4.05 7.03 -6.37
CA ASP A 312 -3.20 7.56 -7.45
C ASP A 312 -1.99 6.65 -7.73
N ASN A 313 -1.83 5.58 -6.93
CA ASN A 313 -0.71 4.65 -7.05
C ASN A 313 -1.09 3.46 -7.94
N PHE A 314 -0.56 3.44 -9.16
CA PHE A 314 -0.74 2.35 -10.13
C PHE A 314 0.54 1.56 -10.41
N ARG A 315 1.64 1.77 -9.65
CA ARG A 315 2.98 1.21 -9.93
C ARG A 315 2.98 -0.31 -10.08
N THR A 316 2.27 -1.02 -9.22
CA THR A 316 2.18 -2.50 -9.19
C THR A 316 0.75 -3.01 -9.35
N SER A 317 -0.03 -2.37 -10.22
CA SER A 317 -1.40 -2.77 -10.51
C SER A 317 -1.44 -4.00 -11.42
N ALA A 318 -2.25 -5.00 -11.07
CA ALA A 318 -2.42 -6.23 -11.86
C ALA A 318 -2.91 -5.98 -13.30
N ILE A 319 -3.63 -4.88 -13.56
CA ILE A 319 -4.08 -4.52 -14.90
C ILE A 319 -2.89 -4.22 -15.85
N LYS A 320 -1.73 -3.78 -15.33
CA LYS A 320 -0.54 -3.50 -16.15
C LYS A 320 0.00 -4.78 -16.78
N ASP A 321 0.11 -5.86 -16.01
CA ASP A 321 0.58 -7.16 -16.51
C ASP A 321 -0.39 -7.73 -17.55
N VAL A 322 -1.71 -7.50 -17.36
CA VAL A 322 -2.73 -7.87 -18.33
C VAL A 322 -2.59 -7.06 -19.62
N ILE A 323 -2.36 -5.75 -19.55
CA ILE A 323 -2.10 -4.86 -20.68
C ILE A 323 -0.87 -5.33 -21.47
N GLU A 324 0.24 -5.57 -20.79
CA GLU A 324 1.49 -6.03 -21.42
C GLU A 324 1.29 -7.38 -22.13
N SER A 325 0.59 -8.33 -21.50
CA SER A 325 0.26 -9.61 -22.10
C SER A 325 -0.59 -9.47 -23.37
N ILE A 326 -1.54 -8.53 -23.39
CA ILE A 326 -2.41 -8.26 -24.56
C ILE A 326 -1.62 -7.60 -25.68
N LYS A 327 -0.75 -6.62 -25.36
CA LYS A 327 0.16 -5.96 -26.31
C LYS A 327 1.11 -6.93 -26.99
N ASN A 328 1.72 -7.82 -26.20
CA ASN A 328 2.70 -8.80 -26.71
C ASN A 328 2.08 -9.73 -27.76
N ASP A 329 0.76 -9.92 -27.76
CA ASP A 329 0.03 -10.65 -28.78
C ASP A 329 -0.45 -9.76 -29.96
N GLY A 330 0.05 -8.51 -30.05
CA GLY A 330 -0.19 -7.62 -31.18
C GLY A 330 -1.54 -6.87 -31.16
N ILE A 331 -2.30 -6.94 -30.05
CA ILE A 331 -3.57 -6.22 -29.90
C ILE A 331 -3.26 -4.77 -29.48
N LYS A 332 -3.87 -3.81 -30.17
CA LYS A 332 -3.73 -2.39 -29.82
C LYS A 332 -4.39 -2.10 -28.48
N VAL A 333 -3.66 -1.40 -27.57
CA VAL A 333 -4.19 -0.95 -26.30
C VAL A 333 -4.16 0.57 -26.24
N VAL A 334 -5.23 1.17 -25.70
CA VAL A 334 -5.34 2.60 -25.37
C VAL A 334 -5.70 2.74 -23.89
N ILE A 335 -5.23 3.79 -23.25
CA ILE A 335 -5.42 4.01 -21.80
C ILE A 335 -6.23 5.28 -21.58
N TYR A 336 -7.16 5.23 -20.65
CA TYR A 336 -7.80 6.41 -20.08
C TYR A 336 -7.38 6.53 -18.62
N GLU A 337 -6.54 7.50 -18.29
CA GLU A 337 -6.10 7.80 -16.93
C GLU A 337 -6.12 9.30 -16.69
N PRO A 338 -7.18 9.81 -16.02
CA PRO A 338 -7.37 11.26 -15.86
C PRO A 338 -6.41 11.91 -14.85
N THR A 339 -5.69 11.09 -14.05
CA THR A 339 -4.82 11.60 -12.98
C THR A 339 -3.38 11.85 -13.41
N VAL A 340 -3.01 11.54 -14.64
CA VAL A 340 -1.67 11.74 -15.19
C VAL A 340 -1.70 12.68 -16.39
N ASP A 341 -0.61 13.40 -16.61
CA ASP A 341 -0.44 14.30 -17.76
C ASP A 341 0.29 13.64 -18.93
N ASP A 342 0.84 12.45 -18.73
CA ASP A 342 1.58 11.72 -19.74
C ASP A 342 0.72 11.40 -20.96
N GLU A 343 1.33 11.50 -22.15
CA GLU A 343 0.69 11.12 -23.43
C GLU A 343 0.78 9.61 -23.70
N MET A 344 1.75 8.94 -23.08
CA MET A 344 2.02 7.52 -23.23
C MET A 344 2.27 6.86 -21.86
N ILE A 345 1.65 5.71 -21.61
CA ILE A 345 1.92 4.84 -20.44
C ILE A 345 2.04 3.41 -20.94
N LEU A 346 3.08 2.67 -20.53
CA LEU A 346 3.38 1.31 -21.00
C LEU A 346 3.43 1.24 -22.54
N ASP A 347 3.97 2.27 -23.19
CA ASP A 347 3.95 2.44 -24.65
C ASP A 347 2.54 2.34 -25.27
N CYS A 348 1.52 2.71 -24.52
CA CYS A 348 0.14 2.83 -24.98
C CYS A 348 -0.28 4.29 -24.95
N PRO A 349 -0.98 4.80 -25.99
CA PRO A 349 -1.45 6.16 -26.00
C PRO A 349 -2.50 6.39 -24.91
N VAL A 350 -2.38 7.53 -24.21
CA VAL A 350 -3.35 7.98 -23.21
C VAL A 350 -4.37 8.89 -23.89
N ILE A 351 -5.63 8.48 -23.84
CA ILE A 351 -6.76 9.22 -24.42
C ILE A 351 -7.39 10.07 -23.30
N LYS A 352 -7.37 11.38 -23.44
CA LYS A 352 -7.87 12.31 -22.42
C LYS A 352 -9.40 12.49 -22.45
N ASP A 353 -10.02 12.36 -23.62
CA ASP A 353 -11.46 12.43 -23.75
C ASP A 353 -12.11 11.05 -23.53
N LEU A 354 -12.98 10.95 -22.52
CA LEU A 354 -13.64 9.68 -22.16
C LEU A 354 -14.57 9.18 -23.28
N LYS A 355 -15.22 10.07 -24.03
CA LYS A 355 -16.14 9.68 -25.12
C LYS A 355 -15.35 9.11 -26.29
N GLU A 356 -14.24 9.72 -26.62
CA GLU A 356 -13.32 9.23 -27.64
C GLU A 356 -12.74 7.87 -27.25
N PHE A 357 -12.26 7.72 -25.99
CA PHE A 357 -11.77 6.47 -25.44
C PHE A 357 -12.81 5.33 -25.57
N LYS A 358 -14.06 5.58 -25.14
CA LYS A 358 -15.15 4.60 -25.27
C LYS A 358 -15.46 4.23 -26.72
N LYS A 359 -15.41 5.22 -27.62
CA LYS A 359 -15.67 5.01 -29.06
C LYS A 359 -14.58 4.18 -29.71
N MET A 360 -13.32 4.38 -29.34
CA MET A 360 -12.17 3.68 -29.93
C MET A 360 -12.08 2.23 -29.44
N SER A 361 -12.57 1.92 -28.24
CA SER A 361 -12.42 0.64 -27.60
C SER A 361 -13.49 -0.35 -28.04
N ASP A 362 -13.07 -1.55 -28.46
CA ASP A 362 -13.98 -2.70 -28.67
C ASP A 362 -14.31 -3.37 -27.33
N ILE A 363 -13.32 -3.45 -26.43
CA ILE A 363 -13.45 -3.93 -25.05
C ILE A 363 -12.82 -2.90 -24.13
N ILE A 364 -13.50 -2.60 -23.01
CA ILE A 364 -13.01 -1.70 -21.96
C ILE A 364 -12.69 -2.53 -20.72
N LEU A 365 -11.42 -2.61 -20.37
CA LEU A 365 -10.95 -3.26 -19.15
C LEU A 365 -11.12 -2.31 -17.97
N VAL A 366 -11.77 -2.76 -16.92
CA VAL A 366 -11.90 -2.01 -15.67
C VAL A 366 -11.82 -2.94 -14.48
N ASN A 367 -10.95 -2.64 -13.54
CA ASN A 367 -10.78 -3.47 -12.34
C ASN A 367 -11.94 -3.27 -11.35
N ARG A 368 -12.41 -2.02 -11.20
CA ARG A 368 -13.60 -1.67 -10.42
C ARG A 368 -14.53 -0.84 -11.27
N LEU A 369 -15.81 -1.24 -11.31
CA LEU A 369 -16.80 -0.58 -12.14
C LEU A 369 -17.14 0.81 -11.58
N GLU A 370 -17.09 1.81 -12.46
CA GLU A 370 -17.43 3.20 -12.12
C GLU A 370 -18.67 3.67 -12.89
N GLU A 371 -19.41 4.59 -12.31
CA GLU A 371 -20.63 5.18 -12.90
C GLU A 371 -20.38 5.73 -14.31
N ALA A 372 -19.21 6.28 -14.53
CA ALA A 372 -18.79 6.80 -15.82
C ALA A 372 -18.81 5.79 -16.98
N LEU A 373 -18.87 4.47 -16.71
CA LEU A 373 -18.90 3.41 -17.72
C LEU A 373 -20.29 2.78 -17.91
N MET A 374 -21.32 3.22 -17.17
CA MET A 374 -22.66 2.61 -17.21
C MET A 374 -23.36 2.71 -18.57
N ASP A 375 -22.98 3.68 -19.39
CA ASP A 375 -23.48 3.87 -20.78
C ASP A 375 -22.79 2.95 -21.83
N SER A 376 -21.82 2.16 -21.39
CA SER A 376 -20.96 1.33 -22.27
C SER A 376 -20.74 -0.08 -21.71
N LEU A 377 -21.67 -0.57 -20.89
CA LEU A 377 -21.56 -1.88 -20.22
C LEU A 377 -21.42 -3.06 -21.20
N ASP A 378 -21.94 -2.93 -22.40
CA ASP A 378 -21.80 -3.92 -23.48
C ASP A 378 -20.36 -4.15 -23.91
N LYS A 379 -19.48 -3.15 -23.71
CA LYS A 379 -18.04 -3.24 -23.98
C LYS A 379 -17.20 -3.52 -22.75
N VAL A 380 -17.76 -3.38 -21.55
CA VAL A 380 -16.99 -3.49 -20.30
C VAL A 380 -16.64 -4.96 -20.01
N TYR A 381 -15.38 -5.17 -19.71
CA TYR A 381 -14.88 -6.41 -19.13
C TYR A 381 -14.36 -6.11 -17.72
N THR A 382 -15.05 -6.64 -16.72
CA THR A 382 -14.69 -6.56 -15.31
C THR A 382 -14.94 -7.90 -14.61
N ARG A 383 -14.30 -8.09 -13.49
CA ARG A 383 -14.59 -9.20 -12.57
C ARG A 383 -15.13 -8.70 -11.22
N ASP A 384 -15.40 -7.40 -11.14
CA ASP A 384 -16.04 -6.77 -9.99
C ASP A 384 -17.52 -7.22 -9.93
N VAL A 385 -17.87 -7.99 -8.89
CA VAL A 385 -19.23 -8.55 -8.73
C VAL A 385 -20.08 -7.76 -7.74
N TYR A 386 -19.48 -6.82 -7.01
CA TYR A 386 -20.17 -6.03 -5.98
C TYR A 386 -20.27 -4.55 -6.33
N SER A 387 -19.51 -4.06 -7.30
CA SER A 387 -19.39 -2.63 -7.64
C SER A 387 -19.01 -1.77 -6.42
N ASN A 388 -18.18 -2.35 -5.52
CA ASN A 388 -17.69 -1.70 -4.30
C ASN A 388 -16.17 -1.95 -4.15
N ASN A 389 -15.56 -1.12 -3.32
CA ASN A 389 -14.11 -1.19 -3.04
C ASN A 389 -13.81 -2.03 -1.80
#